data_6b5530050c267d16837031b966eecec4
#
_entry.id   6b5530050c267d16837031b966eecec4
#
_cell.length_a   1.000
_cell.length_b   1.000
_cell.length_c   1.000
_cell.angle_alpha   90.00
_cell.angle_beta   90.00
_cell.angle_gamma   90.00
#
_symmetry.space_group_name_H-M   'P 1'
#
loop_
_entity.id
_entity.type
_entity.pdbx_description
1 polymer ?
#
loop_
_entity_poly.entity_id
_entity_poly.type
_entity_poly.pdbx_seq_one_letter_code
_entity_poly.pdbx_strand_id
1 'polypeptide(L)'
;MKVLITGAAGFIGSHACEHFIDSGYQVAGLDNFDDFYSRSIKENNLKTVKESDRFVFHEGDIRDESLLKKIFDNNSFDLVIHLAAKAGVRPSIYNVKEYYDVNVNGTLNILEAMRVHNVKKLIFASSS
;
A
#
# COMPACT_ATOMS: atom_id res chain seq x y z
N MET A 1 9.04 -15.25 4.49
CA MET A 1 7.99 -14.38 5.04
C MET A 1 7.48 -13.46 3.95
N LYS A 2 6.22 -13.11 4.02
CA LYS A 2 5.56 -12.30 3.00
C LYS A 2 4.92 -11.05 3.61
N VAL A 3 5.16 -9.89 2.99
CA VAL A 3 4.64 -8.59 3.44
C VAL A 3 3.82 -7.93 2.33
N LEU A 4 2.70 -7.30 2.72
CA LEU A 4 1.96 -6.38 1.87
C LEU A 4 2.36 -4.96 2.25
N ILE A 5 2.75 -4.15 1.27
CA ILE A 5 3.06 -2.73 1.45
C ILE A 5 2.09 -1.92 0.60
N THR A 6 1.20 -1.17 1.24
CA THR A 6 0.32 -0.22 0.56
C THR A 6 1.01 1.13 0.43
N GLY A 7 0.72 1.87 -0.62
CA GLY A 7 1.47 3.09 -0.95
C GLY A 7 2.86 2.78 -1.49
N ALA A 8 3.00 1.62 -2.13
CA ALA A 8 4.29 1.06 -2.54
C ALA A 8 5.05 1.92 -3.55
N ALA A 9 4.35 2.70 -4.38
CA ALA A 9 4.96 3.57 -5.38
C ALA A 9 5.35 4.96 -4.84
N GLY A 10 5.02 5.25 -3.59
CA GLY A 10 5.41 6.48 -2.92
C GLY A 10 6.89 6.46 -2.52
N PHE A 11 7.38 7.61 -2.04
CA PHE A 11 8.78 7.75 -1.62
C PHE A 11 9.13 6.75 -0.50
N ILE A 12 8.38 6.77 0.59
CA ILE A 12 8.64 5.85 1.72
C ILE A 12 8.33 4.41 1.33
N GLY A 13 7.21 4.20 0.62
CA GLY A 13 6.77 2.86 0.23
C GLY A 13 7.76 2.13 -0.66
N SER A 14 8.32 2.81 -1.65
CA SER A 14 9.31 2.20 -2.55
C SER A 14 10.59 1.79 -1.82
N HIS A 15 11.08 2.63 -0.91
CA HIS A 15 12.26 2.30 -0.09
C HIS A 15 11.95 1.14 0.89
N ALA A 16 10.75 1.09 1.44
CA ALA A 16 10.32 -0.04 2.25
C ALA A 16 10.30 -1.34 1.44
N CYS A 17 9.79 -1.30 0.19
CA CYS A 17 9.82 -2.46 -0.69
C CYS A 17 11.25 -2.95 -0.92
N GLU A 18 12.18 -2.07 -1.25
CA GLU A 18 13.59 -2.42 -1.43
C GLU A 18 14.17 -3.08 -0.18
N HIS A 19 13.97 -2.46 0.98
CA HIS A 19 14.49 -2.97 2.25
C HIS A 19 13.98 -4.38 2.57
N PHE A 20 12.69 -4.64 2.39
CA PHE A 20 12.13 -5.96 2.69
C PHE A 20 12.56 -7.02 1.67
N ILE A 21 12.70 -6.65 0.39
CA ILE A 21 13.26 -7.55 -0.63
C ILE A 21 14.69 -7.94 -0.29
N ASP A 22 15.53 -6.97 0.05
CA ASP A 22 16.93 -7.18 0.43
C ASP A 22 17.06 -8.03 1.70
N SER A 23 16.07 -7.93 2.59
CA SER A 23 15.99 -8.74 3.80
C SER A 23 15.44 -10.17 3.57
N GLY A 24 15.14 -10.52 2.32
CA GLY A 24 14.71 -11.86 1.95
C GLY A 24 13.20 -12.11 1.97
N TYR A 25 12.40 -11.06 2.13
CA TYR A 25 10.93 -11.18 2.12
C TYR A 25 10.38 -11.28 0.69
N GLN A 26 9.25 -11.96 0.59
CA GLN A 26 8.35 -11.81 -0.57
C GLN A 26 7.52 -10.53 -0.34
N VAL A 27 7.47 -9.64 -1.30
CA VAL A 27 6.80 -8.35 -1.17
C VAL A 27 5.68 -8.21 -2.20
N ALA A 28 4.48 -7.94 -1.73
CA ALA A 28 3.38 -7.47 -2.57
C ALA A 28 3.23 -5.96 -2.36
N GLY A 29 3.35 -5.18 -3.42
CA GLY A 29 3.12 -3.74 -3.41
C GLY A 29 1.74 -3.39 -3.94
N LEU A 30 1.05 -2.47 -3.31
CA LEU A 30 -0.24 -1.93 -3.76
C LEU A 30 -0.18 -0.41 -3.83
N ASP A 31 -0.53 0.14 -4.96
CA ASP A 31 -0.62 1.60 -5.16
C ASP A 31 -1.62 1.91 -6.28
N ASN A 32 -2.38 2.99 -6.15
CA ASN A 32 -3.34 3.41 -7.16
C ASN A 32 -2.77 4.47 -8.12
N PHE A 33 -1.51 4.85 -7.98
CA PHE A 33 -0.89 5.94 -8.73
C PHE A 33 -1.66 7.26 -8.63
N ASP A 34 -2.12 7.62 -7.42
CA ASP A 34 -2.73 8.91 -7.16
C ASP A 34 -1.88 10.05 -7.73
N ASP A 35 -2.53 11.01 -8.36
CA ASP A 35 -1.88 12.07 -9.14
C ASP A 35 -1.28 13.21 -8.31
N PHE A 36 -1.29 13.11 -6.98
CA PHE A 36 -0.60 14.06 -6.11
C PHE A 36 0.89 14.19 -6.50
N TYR A 37 1.51 13.05 -6.82
CA TYR A 37 2.79 13.00 -7.52
C TYR A 37 2.58 12.43 -8.92
N SER A 38 3.38 12.88 -9.90
CA SER A 38 3.24 12.39 -11.27
C SER A 38 3.46 10.88 -11.37
N ARG A 39 2.74 10.24 -12.30
CA ARG A 39 2.87 8.80 -12.55
C ARG A 39 4.31 8.40 -12.88
N SER A 40 5.03 9.23 -13.64
CA SER A 40 6.43 8.96 -14.01
C SER A 40 7.35 8.88 -12.79
N ILE A 41 7.16 9.71 -11.78
CA ILE A 41 7.91 9.65 -10.53
C ILE A 41 7.63 8.33 -9.80
N LYS A 42 6.36 7.95 -9.71
CA LYS A 42 5.96 6.71 -9.04
C LYS A 42 6.44 5.47 -9.78
N GLU A 43 6.37 5.46 -11.09
CA GLU A 43 6.93 4.37 -11.89
C GLU A 43 8.45 4.25 -11.73
N ASN A 44 9.15 5.38 -11.69
CA ASN A 44 10.59 5.40 -11.43
C ASN A 44 10.93 4.87 -10.03
N ASN A 45 10.11 5.19 -9.03
CA ASN A 45 10.28 4.67 -7.67
C ASN A 45 10.21 3.13 -7.61
N LEU A 46 9.39 2.52 -8.46
CA LEU A 46 9.21 1.07 -8.50
C LEU A 46 10.20 0.34 -9.42
N LYS A 47 10.99 1.07 -10.20
CA LYS A 47 11.82 0.50 -11.25
C LYS A 47 12.76 -0.61 -10.73
N THR A 48 13.46 -0.35 -9.64
CA THR A 48 14.42 -1.31 -9.07
C THR A 48 13.72 -2.56 -8.53
N VAL A 49 12.64 -2.36 -7.76
CA VAL A 49 11.94 -3.50 -7.12
C VAL A 49 11.23 -4.39 -8.12
N LYS A 50 10.77 -3.85 -9.24
CA LYS A 50 10.11 -4.63 -10.30
C LYS A 50 11.05 -5.61 -10.99
N GLU A 51 12.34 -5.47 -10.87
CA GLU A 51 13.32 -6.42 -11.39
C GLU A 51 13.50 -7.64 -10.51
N SER A 52 12.98 -7.60 -9.28
CA SER A 52 13.12 -8.70 -8.32
C SER A 52 12.02 -9.75 -8.48
N ASP A 53 12.40 -11.03 -8.47
CA ASP A 53 11.47 -12.17 -8.45
C ASP A 53 10.64 -12.24 -7.15
N ARG A 54 11.04 -11.48 -6.14
CA ARG A 54 10.37 -11.43 -4.83
C ARG A 54 9.32 -10.34 -4.75
N PHE A 55 9.11 -9.58 -5.82
CA PHE A 55 8.17 -8.46 -5.85
C PHE A 55 7.03 -8.71 -6.81
N VAL A 56 5.81 -8.51 -6.34
CA VAL A 56 4.60 -8.48 -7.16
C VAL A 56 3.90 -7.14 -6.93
N PHE A 57 3.59 -6.44 -8.00
CA PHE A 57 2.89 -5.17 -7.93
C PHE A 57 1.43 -5.31 -8.31
N HIS A 58 0.57 -4.71 -7.50
CA HIS A 58 -0.86 -4.58 -7.76
C HIS A 58 -1.20 -3.10 -7.94
N GLU A 59 -1.67 -2.73 -9.12
CA GLU A 59 -2.22 -1.39 -9.31
C GLU A 59 -3.68 -1.38 -8.90
N GLY A 60 -4.02 -0.58 -7.91
CA GLY A 60 -5.39 -0.47 -7.43
C GLY A 60 -5.52 0.35 -6.16
N ASP A 61 -6.75 0.54 -5.74
CA ASP A 61 -7.13 1.43 -4.66
C ASP A 61 -7.53 0.65 -3.40
N ILE A 62 -7.09 1.11 -2.23
CA ILE A 62 -7.46 0.50 -0.94
C ILE A 62 -8.96 0.60 -0.65
N ARG A 63 -9.69 1.43 -1.38
CA ARG A 63 -11.17 1.49 -1.31
C ARG A 63 -11.85 0.36 -2.08
N ASP A 64 -11.13 -0.35 -2.92
CA ASP A 64 -11.64 -1.49 -3.70
C ASP A 64 -11.59 -2.77 -2.88
N GLU A 65 -12.69 -3.08 -2.21
CA GLU A 65 -12.81 -4.26 -1.35
C GLU A 65 -12.62 -5.56 -2.13
N SER A 66 -13.11 -5.63 -3.37
CA SER A 66 -12.97 -6.82 -4.21
C SER A 66 -11.51 -7.10 -4.56
N LEU A 67 -10.76 -6.05 -4.88
CA LEU A 67 -9.32 -6.16 -5.14
C LEU A 67 -8.56 -6.62 -3.90
N LEU A 68 -8.84 -6.02 -2.75
CA LEU A 68 -8.21 -6.41 -1.48
C LEU A 68 -8.51 -7.87 -1.14
N LYS A 69 -9.76 -8.28 -1.29
CA LYS A 69 -10.14 -9.67 -1.08
C LYS A 69 -9.31 -10.60 -1.97
N LYS A 70 -9.20 -10.30 -3.24
CA LYS A 70 -8.42 -11.09 -4.19
C LYS A 70 -6.94 -11.17 -3.81
N ILE A 71 -6.34 -10.05 -3.42
CA ILE A 71 -4.94 -9.99 -2.99
C ILE A 71 -4.72 -10.86 -1.75
N PHE A 72 -5.58 -10.74 -0.75
CA PHE A 72 -5.45 -11.52 0.49
C PHE A 72 -5.81 -12.99 0.30
N ASP A 73 -6.78 -13.33 -0.52
CA ASP A 73 -7.14 -14.73 -0.82
C ASP A 73 -5.98 -15.49 -1.47
N ASN A 74 -5.18 -14.82 -2.28
CA ASN A 74 -4.08 -15.43 -3.01
C ASN A 74 -2.73 -15.37 -2.29
N ASN A 75 -2.68 -14.81 -1.10
CA ASN A 75 -1.44 -14.61 -0.35
C ASN A 75 -1.64 -14.88 1.14
N SER A 76 -0.62 -15.46 1.78
CA SER A 76 -0.56 -15.60 3.24
C SER A 76 0.41 -14.57 3.79
N PHE A 77 -0.07 -13.37 4.06
CA PHE A 77 0.78 -12.30 4.58
C PHE A 77 1.11 -12.50 6.07
N ASP A 78 2.37 -12.28 6.40
CA ASP A 78 2.85 -12.26 7.79
C ASP A 78 2.79 -10.87 8.41
N LEU A 79 2.80 -9.84 7.55
CA LEU A 79 2.86 -8.43 7.94
C LEU A 79 2.18 -7.57 6.89
N VAL A 80 1.48 -6.54 7.33
CA VAL A 80 1.02 -5.44 6.46
C VAL A 80 1.70 -4.14 6.91
N ILE A 81 2.27 -3.42 5.95
CA ILE A 81 2.77 -2.05 6.15
C ILE A 81 1.84 -1.12 5.38
N HIS A 82 1.05 -0.35 6.11
CA HIS A 82 0.04 0.51 5.53
C HIS A 82 0.51 1.96 5.46
N LEU A 83 0.94 2.36 4.27
CA LEU A 83 1.43 3.71 3.97
C LEU A 83 0.50 4.46 3.00
N ALA A 84 -0.43 3.75 2.36
CA ALA A 84 -1.35 4.37 1.41
C ALA A 84 -2.25 5.38 2.11
N ALA A 85 -2.22 6.59 1.63
CA ALA A 85 -3.05 7.68 2.11
C ALA A 85 -3.14 8.77 1.05
N LYS A 86 -4.17 9.57 1.11
CA LYS A 86 -4.25 10.79 0.32
C LYS A 86 -3.40 11.86 1.01
N ALA A 87 -2.42 12.40 0.29
CA ALA A 87 -1.45 13.34 0.83
C ALA A 87 -1.87 14.80 0.64
N GLY A 88 -1.32 15.67 1.47
CA GLY A 88 -1.49 17.11 1.39
C GLY A 88 -2.57 17.68 2.32
N VAL A 89 -2.16 18.63 3.17
CA VAL A 89 -3.09 19.27 4.11
C VAL A 89 -4.04 20.24 3.39
N ARG A 90 -3.52 21.09 2.51
CA ARG A 90 -4.33 22.08 1.80
C ARG A 90 -5.42 21.47 0.92
N PRO A 91 -5.12 20.50 0.05
CA PRO A 91 -6.18 19.85 -0.73
C PRO A 91 -7.23 19.16 0.13
N SER A 92 -6.89 18.70 1.33
CA SER A 92 -7.86 18.05 2.24
C SER A 92 -8.98 18.99 2.70
N ILE A 93 -8.73 20.29 2.72
CA ILE A 93 -9.73 21.31 3.11
C ILE A 93 -10.84 21.39 2.05
N TYR A 94 -10.51 21.18 0.78
CA TYR A 94 -11.45 21.28 -0.33
C TYR A 94 -12.05 19.93 -0.75
N ASN A 95 -11.39 18.84 -0.43
CA ASN A 95 -11.78 17.48 -0.81
C ASN A 95 -11.98 16.57 0.40
N VAL A 96 -12.63 17.07 1.44
CA VAL A 96 -12.77 16.40 2.74
C VAL A 96 -13.30 14.98 2.61
N LYS A 97 -14.34 14.78 1.81
CA LYS A 97 -14.98 13.46 1.63
C LYS A 97 -14.02 12.44 1.04
N GLU A 98 -13.25 12.81 0.03
CA GLU A 98 -12.29 11.91 -0.62
C GLU A 98 -11.15 11.55 0.33
N TYR A 99 -10.61 12.53 1.07
CA TYR A 99 -9.57 12.28 2.08
C TYR A 99 -10.07 11.36 3.18
N TYR A 100 -11.30 11.58 3.66
CA TYR A 100 -11.91 10.69 4.63
C TYR A 100 -12.09 9.27 4.06
N ASP A 101 -12.60 9.17 2.86
CA ASP A 101 -12.87 7.89 2.22
C ASP A 101 -11.59 7.07 2.02
N VAL A 102 -10.53 7.68 1.52
CA VAL A 102 -9.23 7.01 1.35
C VAL A 102 -8.59 6.69 2.70
N ASN A 103 -8.45 7.69 3.57
CA ASN A 103 -7.63 7.55 4.78
C ASN A 103 -8.33 6.80 5.90
N VAL A 104 -9.63 6.91 6.01
CA VAL A 104 -10.42 6.22 7.04
C VAL A 104 -11.05 4.93 6.51
N ASN A 105 -11.89 5.01 5.49
CA ASN A 105 -12.54 3.82 4.95
C ASN A 105 -11.56 2.87 4.27
N GLY A 106 -10.58 3.40 3.54
CA GLY A 106 -9.52 2.59 2.95
C GLY A 106 -8.72 1.83 4.00
N THR A 107 -8.37 2.49 5.11
CA THR A 107 -7.67 1.85 6.22
C THR A 107 -8.56 0.78 6.88
N LEU A 108 -9.85 1.06 7.05
CA LEU A 108 -10.81 0.08 7.56
C LEU A 108 -10.86 -1.16 6.67
N ASN A 109 -10.86 -1.00 5.36
CA ASN A 109 -10.84 -2.11 4.41
C ASN A 109 -9.59 -3.00 4.58
N ILE A 110 -8.42 -2.38 4.79
CA ILE A 110 -7.18 -3.12 5.09
C ILE A 110 -7.33 -3.91 6.39
N LEU A 111 -7.82 -3.28 7.44
CA LEU A 111 -8.00 -3.93 8.75
C LEU A 111 -9.00 -5.10 8.67
N GLU A 112 -10.10 -4.93 7.94
CA GLU A 112 -11.08 -6.01 7.73
C GLU A 112 -10.49 -7.17 6.92
N ALA A 113 -9.73 -6.89 5.87
CA ALA A 113 -9.03 -7.91 5.11
C ALA A 113 -8.04 -8.69 5.99
N MET A 114 -7.29 -7.99 6.82
CA MET A 114 -6.38 -8.61 7.79
C MET A 114 -7.13 -9.50 8.80
N ARG A 115 -8.24 -9.03 9.33
CA ARG A 115 -9.07 -9.77 10.27
C ARG A 115 -9.58 -11.07 9.67
N VAL A 116 -10.16 -10.99 8.48
CA VAL A 116 -10.73 -12.14 7.77
C VAL A 116 -9.67 -13.19 7.45
N HIS A 117 -8.46 -12.75 7.10
CA HIS A 117 -7.35 -13.64 6.71
C HIS A 117 -6.37 -13.94 7.85
N ASN A 118 -6.73 -13.56 9.07
CA ASN A 118 -5.92 -13.82 10.28
C ASN A 118 -4.49 -13.27 10.22
N VAL A 119 -4.30 -12.14 9.56
CA VAL A 119 -3.03 -11.39 9.57
C VAL A 119 -2.98 -10.51 10.80
N LYS A 120 -1.99 -10.70 11.66
CA LYS A 120 -1.98 -10.12 13.01
C LYS A 120 -1.02 -8.96 13.22
N LYS A 121 -0.13 -8.72 12.26
CA LYS A 121 0.90 -7.69 12.40
C LYS A 121 0.66 -6.57 11.40
N LEU A 122 0.53 -5.35 11.93
CA LEU A 122 0.37 -4.12 11.16
C LEU A 122 1.39 -3.09 11.60
N ILE A 123 2.07 -2.50 10.63
CA ILE A 123 2.78 -1.23 10.81
C ILE A 123 1.96 -0.16 10.08
N PHE A 124 1.48 0.80 10.83
CA PHE A 124 0.63 1.88 10.33
C PHE A 124 1.37 3.21 10.40
N ALA A 125 1.52 3.88 9.27
CA ALA A 125 2.10 5.22 9.22
C ALA A 125 1.06 6.25 9.68
N SER A 126 1.32 6.87 10.79
CA SER A 126 0.48 7.90 11.38
C SER A 126 1.13 9.27 11.25
N SER A 127 0.37 10.31 11.54
CA SER A 127 0.88 11.68 11.60
C SER A 127 1.44 12.01 12.97
N SER A 128 2.36 12.95 12.98
CA SER A 128 2.88 13.54 14.20
C SER A 128 1.88 14.49 14.88
#